data_3a1acb28b0a39e830702913b42766a00
#
_entry.id   3a1acb28b0a39e830702913b42766a00
#
_cell.length_a   1.000
_cell.length_b   1.000
_cell.length_c   1.000
_cell.angle_alpha   90.00
_cell.angle_beta   90.00
_cell.angle_gamma   90.00
#
_symmetry.space_group_name_H-M   'P 1'
#
loop_
_entity.id
_entity.type
_entity.pdbx_description
1 polymer ?
#
loop_
_entity_poly.entity_id
_entity_poly.type
_entity_poly.pdbx_seq_one_letter_code
_entity_poly.pdbx_strand_id
1 'polypeptide(L)'
;MSIVGYALRRVFAAAALFVVLIGSGLAEPVTPLVSPQWLKDRLGDPAIVVLDIRSAIDGGGDAAYLKAHIPGAIHSDYDKAGWRVTRNGVPFELPTVAELEKLIGETGIDEDSHVVIVPAGVSATDFGAAARIYWTLKVAGHPAVSILDGGFAAWQAAAYPIEGGRNTPTPKIFSVKLDQSLLAEVRDVEQNANATLVDARPASFFDGKEKAPASKAYGHIPGALSVDSAAFYDPVTNRLRPREQLAAIANAIPKGPVMAYCNTGHWAATDWFVLSVMLGRPNVRLYDGSMVEWTADPHRPVASSRTRLDDLKRVLGMGS
;
A
#
# COMPACT_ATOMS: atom_id res chain seq x y z
N MET A 1 50.02 -38.75 -77.23
CA MET A 1 48.97 -39.43 -76.46
C MET A 1 48.78 -38.65 -75.19
N SER A 2 47.68 -37.96 -75.10
CA SER A 2 47.37 -36.95 -74.10
C SER A 2 46.45 -37.54 -73.01
N ILE A 3 46.74 -37.31 -71.74
CA ILE A 3 45.82 -37.60 -70.65
C ILE A 3 45.58 -36.29 -69.92
N VAL A 4 44.34 -35.82 -70.02
CA VAL A 4 43.81 -34.61 -69.39
C VAL A 4 43.36 -34.95 -67.95
N GLY A 5 43.94 -34.28 -66.93
CA GLY A 5 43.56 -34.43 -65.58
C GLY A 5 42.51 -33.38 -65.19
N TYR A 6 41.32 -33.78 -64.72
CA TYR A 6 40.29 -32.91 -64.15
C TYR A 6 40.57 -32.65 -62.67
N ALA A 7 40.85 -31.42 -62.35
CA ALA A 7 40.95 -30.98 -60.98
C ALA A 7 39.54 -30.56 -60.44
N LEU A 8 38.98 -31.30 -59.46
CA LEU A 8 37.72 -31.06 -58.84
C LEU A 8 37.94 -30.03 -57.65
N ARG A 9 37.52 -28.79 -57.82
CA ARG A 9 37.49 -27.80 -56.75
C ARG A 9 36.30 -28.07 -55.88
N ARG A 10 36.52 -28.50 -54.61
CA ARG A 10 35.52 -28.55 -53.54
C ARG A 10 35.42 -27.18 -52.92
N VAL A 11 34.30 -26.53 -53.13
CA VAL A 11 33.89 -25.31 -52.37
C VAL A 11 33.27 -25.78 -51.11
N PHE A 12 33.92 -25.54 -49.97
CA PHE A 12 33.32 -25.66 -48.62
C PHE A 12 32.57 -24.36 -48.31
N ALA A 13 31.25 -24.40 -48.36
CA ALA A 13 30.40 -23.34 -47.81
C ALA A 13 30.32 -23.52 -46.27
N ALA A 14 31.01 -22.67 -45.52
CA ALA A 14 30.88 -22.60 -44.09
C ALA A 14 29.59 -21.83 -43.75
N ALA A 15 28.52 -22.55 -43.35
CA ALA A 15 27.33 -21.96 -42.79
C ALA A 15 27.63 -21.55 -41.36
N ALA A 16 27.81 -20.25 -41.11
CA ALA A 16 27.91 -19.69 -39.77
C ALA A 16 26.52 -19.73 -39.13
N LEU A 17 26.31 -20.66 -38.19
CA LEU A 17 25.12 -20.75 -37.38
C LEU A 17 25.18 -19.64 -36.32
N PHE A 18 24.46 -18.54 -36.54
CA PHE A 18 24.25 -17.49 -35.49
C PHE A 18 23.26 -18.05 -34.48
N VAL A 19 23.76 -18.58 -33.37
CA VAL A 19 22.94 -18.90 -32.18
C VAL A 19 22.66 -17.58 -31.48
N VAL A 20 21.48 -17.01 -31.72
CA VAL A 20 20.94 -15.93 -30.89
C VAL A 20 20.60 -16.55 -29.54
N LEU A 21 21.47 -16.39 -28.57
CA LEU A 21 21.15 -16.63 -27.16
C LEU A 21 20.12 -15.60 -26.76
N ILE A 22 18.83 -15.94 -26.87
CA ILE A 22 17.75 -15.24 -26.20
C ILE A 22 17.97 -15.56 -24.71
N GLY A 23 18.70 -14.69 -24.04
CA GLY A 23 18.81 -14.73 -22.59
C GLY A 23 17.40 -14.57 -22.02
N SER A 24 16.84 -15.65 -21.49
CA SER A 24 15.67 -15.59 -20.62
C SER A 24 16.11 -14.80 -19.38
N GLY A 25 16.00 -13.47 -19.45
CA GLY A 25 16.15 -12.62 -18.28
C GLY A 25 15.13 -13.10 -17.29
N LEU A 26 15.58 -13.78 -16.23
CA LEU A 26 14.73 -14.02 -15.07
C LEU A 26 14.24 -12.65 -14.61
N ALA A 27 12.93 -12.42 -14.66
CA ALA A 27 12.35 -11.20 -14.15
C ALA A 27 12.85 -11.00 -12.71
N GLU A 28 13.42 -9.83 -12.41
CA GLU A 28 13.86 -9.53 -11.06
C GLU A 28 12.67 -9.67 -10.10
N PRO A 29 12.87 -10.29 -8.91
CA PRO A 29 11.79 -10.42 -7.95
C PRO A 29 11.25 -9.03 -7.59
N VAL A 30 9.94 -8.86 -7.64
CA VAL A 30 9.29 -7.62 -7.20
C VAL A 30 9.53 -7.42 -5.71
N THR A 31 10.25 -6.35 -5.35
CA THR A 31 10.47 -5.96 -3.96
C THR A 31 9.38 -5.01 -3.49
N PRO A 32 8.86 -5.16 -2.26
CA PRO A 32 7.77 -4.31 -1.76
C PRO A 32 8.16 -2.83 -1.59
N LEU A 33 9.45 -2.57 -1.38
CA LEU A 33 10.02 -1.22 -1.37
C LEU A 33 11.09 -1.12 -2.46
N VAL A 34 11.07 -0.04 -3.23
CA VAL A 34 12.09 0.27 -4.24
C VAL A 34 12.77 1.59 -3.92
N SER A 35 14.07 1.67 -4.16
CA SER A 35 14.81 2.92 -3.95
C SER A 35 14.53 3.94 -5.07
N PRO A 36 14.74 5.25 -4.82
CA PRO A 36 14.71 6.25 -5.88
C PRO A 36 15.67 5.95 -7.03
N GLN A 37 16.86 5.38 -6.74
CA GLN A 37 17.81 4.98 -7.78
C GLN A 37 17.26 3.84 -8.65
N TRP A 38 16.64 2.83 -8.04
CA TRP A 38 16.04 1.71 -8.78
C TRP A 38 14.99 2.21 -9.77
N LEU A 39 14.11 3.13 -9.33
CA LEU A 39 13.07 3.71 -10.19
C LEU A 39 13.68 4.61 -11.27
N LYS A 40 14.69 5.44 -10.92
CA LYS A 40 15.36 6.30 -11.89
C LYS A 40 15.95 5.51 -13.06
N ASP A 41 16.57 4.37 -12.77
CA ASP A 41 17.21 3.53 -13.77
C ASP A 41 16.21 2.83 -14.71
N ARG A 42 14.91 2.89 -14.37
CA ARG A 42 13.79 2.27 -15.08
C ARG A 42 12.75 3.25 -15.60
N LEU A 43 13.04 4.55 -15.53
CA LEU A 43 12.15 5.56 -16.12
C LEU A 43 11.96 5.30 -17.62
N GLY A 44 10.71 5.33 -18.06
CA GLY A 44 10.35 5.06 -19.46
C GLY A 44 10.20 3.58 -19.82
N ASP A 45 10.38 2.67 -18.85
CA ASP A 45 10.01 1.26 -19.04
C ASP A 45 8.48 1.16 -19.14
N PRO A 46 7.91 0.68 -20.27
CA PRO A 46 6.45 0.60 -20.45
C PRO A 46 5.77 -0.39 -19.50
N ALA A 47 6.52 -1.28 -18.87
CA ALA A 47 5.99 -2.20 -17.86
C ALA A 47 5.82 -1.52 -16.50
N ILE A 48 6.43 -0.35 -16.25
CA ILE A 48 6.34 0.35 -14.96
C ILE A 48 5.31 1.47 -15.03
N VAL A 49 4.34 1.42 -14.12
CA VAL A 49 3.40 2.52 -13.87
C VAL A 49 3.80 3.22 -12.58
N VAL A 50 4.26 4.46 -12.67
CA VAL A 50 4.55 5.32 -11.52
C VAL A 50 3.26 5.98 -11.11
N LEU A 51 2.71 5.59 -9.95
CA LEU A 51 1.42 6.06 -9.43
C LEU A 51 1.66 7.08 -8.31
N ASP A 52 1.55 8.37 -8.62
CA ASP A 52 1.65 9.46 -7.65
C ASP A 52 0.31 9.60 -6.89
N ILE A 53 0.34 9.35 -5.59
CA ILE A 53 -0.86 9.28 -4.75
C ILE A 53 -1.02 10.49 -3.83
N ARG A 54 -0.17 11.50 -3.96
CA ARG A 54 -0.19 12.67 -3.08
C ARG A 54 -1.56 13.32 -3.05
N SER A 55 -2.00 13.69 -1.86
CA SER A 55 -3.36 14.18 -1.59
C SER A 55 -3.37 15.24 -0.50
N ALA A 56 -4.55 15.65 -0.06
CA ALA A 56 -4.67 16.62 1.03
C ALA A 56 -4.13 16.10 2.37
N ILE A 57 -4.05 14.78 2.57
CA ILE A 57 -3.56 14.15 3.82
C ILE A 57 -2.08 14.44 4.10
N ASP A 58 -1.30 14.66 3.05
CA ASP A 58 0.14 14.99 3.12
C ASP A 58 0.44 16.48 2.89
N GLY A 59 -0.61 17.30 2.75
CA GLY A 59 -0.50 18.73 2.42
C GLY A 59 -0.17 19.01 0.96
N GLY A 60 -0.17 17.98 0.10
CA GLY A 60 0.16 18.06 -1.33
C GLY A 60 -1.06 18.15 -2.24
N GLY A 61 -1.44 17.01 -2.78
CA GLY A 61 -2.57 16.88 -3.72
C GLY A 61 -2.25 17.37 -5.13
N ASP A 62 -3.32 17.61 -5.90
CA ASP A 62 -3.25 17.91 -7.33
C ASP A 62 -2.33 19.08 -7.66
N ALA A 63 -2.37 20.16 -6.88
CA ALA A 63 -1.54 21.33 -7.11
C ALA A 63 -0.03 21.03 -6.94
N ALA A 64 0.33 20.19 -5.96
CA ALA A 64 1.72 19.78 -5.75
C ALA A 64 2.19 18.86 -6.88
N TYR A 65 1.34 17.92 -7.33
CA TYR A 65 1.65 17.07 -8.47
C TYR A 65 1.86 17.91 -9.74
N LEU A 66 0.93 18.82 -10.07
CA LEU A 66 1.04 19.69 -11.26
C LEU A 66 2.30 20.55 -11.26
N LYS A 67 2.78 20.94 -10.09
CA LYS A 67 4.01 21.73 -9.95
C LYS A 67 5.25 20.89 -10.20
N ALA A 68 5.30 19.68 -9.64
CA ALA A 68 6.46 18.78 -9.75
C ALA A 68 6.10 17.35 -9.40
N HIS A 69 6.47 16.39 -10.25
CA HIS A 69 6.34 14.96 -10.05
C HIS A 69 7.46 14.18 -10.75
N ILE A 70 7.55 12.90 -10.53
CA ILE A 70 8.49 12.00 -11.22
C ILE A 70 8.09 11.90 -12.70
N PRO A 71 9.01 12.00 -13.65
CA PRO A 71 8.68 11.92 -15.08
C PRO A 71 7.83 10.69 -15.43
N GLY A 72 6.74 10.93 -16.15
CA GLY A 72 5.77 9.90 -16.55
C GLY A 72 4.82 9.44 -15.45
N ALA A 73 4.90 9.97 -14.23
CA ALA A 73 4.00 9.59 -13.15
C ALA A 73 2.55 9.99 -13.43
N ILE A 74 1.62 9.09 -13.14
CA ILE A 74 0.18 9.30 -13.22
C ILE A 74 -0.34 9.69 -11.84
N HIS A 75 -1.07 10.79 -11.75
CA HIS A 75 -1.67 11.22 -10.49
C HIS A 75 -3.01 10.54 -10.23
N SER A 76 -3.11 9.91 -9.07
CA SER A 76 -4.33 9.31 -8.56
C SER A 76 -4.48 9.67 -7.08
N ASP A 77 -5.08 10.84 -6.81
CA ASP A 77 -5.24 11.42 -5.48
C ASP A 77 -5.85 10.41 -4.50
N TYR A 78 -5.14 10.07 -3.43
CA TYR A 78 -5.56 9.08 -2.45
C TYR A 78 -6.94 9.36 -1.84
N ASP A 79 -7.26 10.63 -1.62
CA ASP A 79 -8.53 11.03 -0.99
C ASP A 79 -9.69 11.15 -1.97
N LYS A 80 -9.41 11.43 -3.27
CA LYS A 80 -10.44 11.83 -4.23
C LYS A 80 -10.63 10.87 -5.41
N ALA A 81 -9.62 10.05 -5.72
CA ALA A 81 -9.70 9.20 -6.92
C ALA A 81 -10.64 8.00 -6.78
N GLY A 82 -11.10 7.68 -5.57
CA GLY A 82 -11.99 6.54 -5.34
C GLY A 82 -11.31 5.30 -4.76
N TRP A 83 -10.09 5.41 -4.25
CA TRP A 83 -9.42 4.32 -3.55
C TRP A 83 -10.14 3.87 -2.27
N ARG A 84 -11.01 4.73 -1.76
CA ARG A 84 -11.86 4.49 -0.60
C ARG A 84 -13.22 5.12 -0.87
N VAL A 85 -14.28 4.38 -0.58
CA VAL A 85 -15.65 4.80 -0.88
C VAL A 85 -16.54 4.75 0.37
N THR A 86 -17.72 5.36 0.28
CA THR A 86 -18.75 5.19 1.31
C THR A 86 -19.69 4.07 0.88
N ARG A 87 -19.81 3.02 1.71
CA ARG A 87 -20.74 1.91 1.48
C ARG A 87 -21.63 1.70 2.71
N ASN A 88 -22.92 1.54 2.49
CA ASN A 88 -23.90 1.33 3.57
C ASN A 88 -23.83 2.39 4.68
N GLY A 89 -23.41 3.62 4.36
CA GLY A 89 -23.22 4.69 5.32
C GLY A 89 -21.88 4.65 6.08
N VAL A 90 -21.02 3.67 5.84
CA VAL A 90 -19.67 3.57 6.38
C VAL A 90 -18.69 4.18 5.39
N PRO A 91 -17.99 5.28 5.74
CA PRO A 91 -17.01 5.90 4.88
C PRO A 91 -15.67 5.16 4.87
N PHE A 92 -14.93 5.33 3.79
CA PHE A 92 -13.53 4.87 3.61
C PHE A 92 -13.34 3.35 3.46
N GLU A 93 -14.38 2.61 3.09
CA GLU A 93 -14.31 1.18 2.79
C GLU A 93 -13.68 0.89 1.42
N LEU A 94 -13.30 -0.38 1.23
CA LEU A 94 -12.82 -0.90 -0.05
C LEU A 94 -13.90 -0.74 -1.13
N PRO A 95 -13.56 -0.23 -2.32
CA PRO A 95 -14.49 -0.18 -3.45
C PRO A 95 -14.96 -1.56 -3.89
N THR A 96 -16.09 -1.61 -4.60
CA THR A 96 -16.58 -2.82 -5.27
C THR A 96 -15.63 -3.28 -6.36
N VAL A 97 -15.76 -4.54 -6.80
CA VAL A 97 -14.99 -5.10 -7.92
C VAL A 97 -15.05 -4.19 -9.14
N ALA A 98 -16.25 -3.78 -9.56
CA ALA A 98 -16.42 -2.94 -10.74
C ALA A 98 -15.79 -1.53 -10.58
N GLU A 99 -15.85 -0.95 -9.38
CA GLU A 99 -15.20 0.34 -9.09
C GLU A 99 -13.67 0.19 -9.11
N LEU A 100 -13.12 -0.91 -8.57
CA LEU A 100 -11.69 -1.19 -8.61
C LEU A 100 -11.19 -1.44 -10.04
N GLU A 101 -11.90 -2.24 -10.84
CA GLU A 101 -11.55 -2.48 -12.24
C GLU A 101 -11.49 -1.17 -13.04
N LYS A 102 -12.50 -0.33 -12.85
CA LYS A 102 -12.54 1.00 -13.47
C LYS A 102 -11.39 1.88 -13.01
N LEU A 103 -11.23 2.06 -11.69
CA LEU A 103 -10.21 2.94 -11.10
C LEU A 103 -8.80 2.52 -11.54
N ILE A 104 -8.48 1.24 -11.41
CA ILE A 104 -7.15 0.71 -11.73
C ILE A 104 -6.90 0.82 -13.23
N GLY A 105 -7.85 0.40 -14.07
CA GLY A 105 -7.72 0.48 -15.52
C GLY A 105 -7.59 1.93 -16.03
N GLU A 106 -8.34 2.88 -15.48
CA GLU A 106 -8.25 4.30 -15.83
C GLU A 106 -6.89 4.92 -15.49
N THR A 107 -6.12 4.35 -14.55
CA THR A 107 -4.74 4.78 -14.28
C THR A 107 -3.70 4.16 -15.21
N GLY A 108 -4.13 3.37 -16.20
CA GLY A 108 -3.23 2.69 -17.15
C GLY A 108 -2.58 1.44 -16.60
N ILE A 109 -3.11 0.86 -15.55
CA ILE A 109 -2.63 -0.38 -14.91
C ILE A 109 -3.40 -1.58 -15.46
N ASP A 110 -2.67 -2.63 -15.84
CA ASP A 110 -3.16 -3.97 -16.15
C ASP A 110 -2.40 -5.02 -15.31
N GLU A 111 -2.66 -6.31 -15.53
CA GLU A 111 -2.04 -7.41 -14.78
C GLU A 111 -0.52 -7.52 -14.99
N ASP A 112 -0.03 -7.03 -16.13
CA ASP A 112 1.40 -7.11 -16.50
C ASP A 112 2.19 -5.89 -16.00
N SER A 113 1.53 -4.86 -15.50
CA SER A 113 2.15 -3.64 -15.00
C SER A 113 2.90 -3.90 -13.68
N HIS A 114 4.07 -3.29 -13.49
CA HIS A 114 4.70 -3.14 -12.18
C HIS A 114 4.33 -1.75 -11.63
N VAL A 115 3.46 -1.70 -10.65
CA VAL A 115 3.00 -0.45 -10.04
C VAL A 115 3.98 0.01 -8.98
N VAL A 116 4.52 1.23 -9.14
CA VAL A 116 5.34 1.91 -8.12
C VAL A 116 4.53 3.05 -7.52
N ILE A 117 4.06 2.86 -6.30
CA ILE A 117 3.28 3.85 -5.54
C ILE A 117 4.22 4.92 -5.00
N VAL A 118 3.91 6.18 -5.25
CA VAL A 118 4.70 7.33 -4.82
C VAL A 118 3.93 8.19 -3.84
N PRO A 119 4.13 8.01 -2.51
CA PRO A 119 3.65 8.95 -1.50
C PRO A 119 4.48 10.24 -1.48
N ALA A 120 4.08 11.22 -0.71
CA ALA A 120 4.88 12.44 -0.53
C ALA A 120 6.23 12.20 0.17
N GLY A 121 6.29 11.26 1.10
CA GLY A 121 7.49 10.93 1.88
C GLY A 121 7.71 11.91 3.04
N VAL A 122 6.65 12.30 3.76
CA VAL A 122 6.70 13.36 4.77
C VAL A 122 6.24 12.92 6.18
N SER A 123 5.55 11.79 6.30
CA SER A 123 5.03 11.33 7.59
C SER A 123 4.63 9.86 7.59
N ALA A 124 4.42 9.30 8.79
CA ALA A 124 3.85 7.96 8.96
C ALA A 124 2.42 7.86 8.38
N THR A 125 1.63 8.93 8.48
CA THR A 125 0.27 8.99 7.92
C THR A 125 0.30 8.96 6.38
N ASP A 126 1.20 9.68 5.76
CA ASP A 126 1.43 9.63 4.32
C ASP A 126 1.88 8.22 3.85
N PHE A 127 2.79 7.59 4.59
CA PHE A 127 3.14 6.19 4.32
C PHE A 127 1.92 5.25 4.44
N GLY A 128 1.02 5.51 5.38
CA GLY A 128 -0.24 4.78 5.54
C GLY A 128 -1.13 4.85 4.29
N ALA A 129 -1.13 5.96 3.56
CA ALA A 129 -1.83 6.07 2.27
C ALA A 129 -1.23 5.12 1.23
N ALA A 130 0.11 5.08 1.11
CA ALA A 130 0.79 4.17 0.21
C ALA A 130 0.56 2.69 0.57
N ALA A 131 0.65 2.35 1.85
CA ALA A 131 0.38 1.01 2.35
C ALA A 131 -1.08 0.59 2.08
N ARG A 132 -2.05 1.51 2.19
CA ARG A 132 -3.46 1.24 1.90
C ARG A 132 -3.70 0.97 0.42
N ILE A 133 -3.10 1.74 -0.50
CA ILE A 133 -3.18 1.47 -1.94
C ILE A 133 -2.46 0.16 -2.29
N TYR A 134 -1.30 -0.10 -1.69
CA TYR A 134 -0.59 -1.37 -1.86
C TYR A 134 -1.49 -2.55 -1.47
N TRP A 135 -2.11 -2.49 -0.28
CA TRP A 135 -3.06 -3.51 0.18
C TRP A 135 -4.25 -3.64 -0.77
N THR A 136 -4.84 -2.53 -1.22
CA THR A 136 -5.97 -2.54 -2.16
C THR A 136 -5.62 -3.25 -3.46
N LEU A 137 -4.46 -2.95 -4.05
CA LEU A 137 -3.97 -3.63 -5.26
C LEU A 137 -3.72 -5.13 -5.01
N LYS A 138 -3.18 -5.51 -3.84
CA LYS A 138 -2.98 -6.92 -3.48
C LYS A 138 -4.31 -7.64 -3.28
N VAL A 139 -5.30 -7.03 -2.64
CA VAL A 139 -6.68 -7.55 -2.52
C VAL A 139 -7.32 -7.69 -3.90
N ALA A 140 -7.08 -6.76 -4.81
CA ALA A 140 -7.56 -6.84 -6.19
C ALA A 140 -6.84 -7.92 -7.02
N GLY A 141 -5.82 -8.58 -6.47
CA GLY A 141 -5.07 -9.66 -7.12
C GLY A 141 -3.88 -9.18 -7.97
N HIS A 142 -3.47 -7.92 -7.87
CA HIS A 142 -2.35 -7.39 -8.66
C HIS A 142 -1.01 -7.99 -8.17
N PRO A 143 -0.21 -8.61 -9.06
CA PRO A 143 0.98 -9.36 -8.63
C PRO A 143 2.16 -8.45 -8.27
N ALA A 144 2.41 -7.39 -9.03
CA ALA A 144 3.64 -6.59 -8.99
C ALA A 144 3.39 -5.16 -8.49
N VAL A 145 3.55 -4.96 -7.17
CA VAL A 145 3.36 -3.66 -6.50
C VAL A 145 4.56 -3.35 -5.63
N SER A 146 5.02 -2.10 -5.70
CA SER A 146 6.08 -1.56 -4.83
C SER A 146 5.69 -0.17 -4.33
N ILE A 147 6.26 0.24 -3.21
CA ILE A 147 6.22 1.62 -2.71
C ILE A 147 7.61 2.24 -2.89
N LEU A 148 7.68 3.48 -3.37
CA LEU A 148 8.92 4.25 -3.44
C LEU A 148 9.38 4.60 -2.02
N ASP A 149 10.53 4.07 -1.61
CA ASP A 149 11.06 4.25 -0.26
C ASP A 149 11.46 5.71 0.00
N GLY A 150 10.79 6.35 0.96
CA GLY A 150 10.91 7.76 1.25
C GLY A 150 10.15 8.69 0.28
N GLY A 151 9.34 8.11 -0.62
CA GLY A 151 8.41 8.84 -1.48
C GLY A 151 9.04 9.90 -2.39
N PHE A 152 8.22 10.87 -2.81
CA PHE A 152 8.67 11.96 -3.68
C PHE A 152 9.74 12.84 -3.01
N ALA A 153 9.71 13.00 -1.69
CA ALA A 153 10.74 13.75 -0.95
C ALA A 153 12.13 13.11 -1.11
N ALA A 154 12.23 11.78 -1.04
CA ALA A 154 13.50 11.09 -1.27
C ALA A 154 13.97 11.18 -2.73
N TRP A 155 13.05 11.19 -3.69
CA TRP A 155 13.35 11.43 -5.11
C TRP A 155 13.96 12.82 -5.32
N GLN A 156 13.35 13.85 -4.73
CA GLN A 156 13.85 15.23 -4.80
C GLN A 156 15.20 15.40 -4.09
N ALA A 157 15.37 14.78 -2.90
CA ALA A 157 16.62 14.81 -2.15
C ALA A 157 17.80 14.18 -2.93
N ALA A 158 17.51 13.21 -3.80
CA ALA A 158 18.47 12.60 -4.70
C ALA A 158 18.78 13.48 -5.94
N ALA A 159 18.14 14.65 -6.07
CA ALA A 159 18.25 15.56 -7.21
C ALA A 159 17.94 14.88 -8.58
N TYR A 160 17.00 13.94 -8.59
CA TYR A 160 16.59 13.26 -9.81
C TYR A 160 15.61 14.09 -10.64
N PRO A 161 15.47 13.79 -11.95
CA PRO A 161 14.60 14.55 -12.84
C PRO A 161 13.17 14.66 -12.33
N ILE A 162 12.57 15.83 -12.51
CA ILE A 162 11.17 16.12 -12.25
C ILE A 162 10.55 16.77 -13.47
N GLU A 163 9.25 16.60 -13.62
CA GLU A 163 8.47 17.32 -14.62
C GLU A 163 7.26 17.99 -13.98
N GLY A 164 6.65 18.93 -14.68
CA GLY A 164 5.41 19.61 -14.28
C GLY A 164 4.33 19.38 -15.31
N GLY A 165 3.09 19.78 -14.96
CA GLY A 165 1.92 19.56 -15.80
C GLY A 165 1.18 18.29 -15.42
N ARG A 166 0.34 17.76 -16.33
CA ARG A 166 -0.47 16.56 -16.08
C ARG A 166 -0.18 15.50 -17.12
N ASN A 167 0.20 14.33 -16.70
CA ASN A 167 0.24 13.14 -17.53
C ASN A 167 -1.16 12.51 -17.60
N THR A 168 -1.55 12.13 -18.81
CA THR A 168 -2.81 11.42 -19.05
C THR A 168 -2.49 9.97 -19.40
N PRO A 169 -2.90 9.00 -18.59
CA PRO A 169 -2.68 7.60 -18.89
C PRO A 169 -3.49 7.15 -20.09
N THR A 170 -3.02 6.18 -20.83
CA THR A 170 -3.86 5.38 -21.73
C THR A 170 -4.59 4.34 -20.89
N PRO A 171 -5.92 4.37 -20.81
CA PRO A 171 -6.65 3.38 -20.03
C PRO A 171 -6.38 1.96 -20.52
N LYS A 172 -6.30 1.03 -19.57
CA LYS A 172 -6.15 -0.40 -19.80
C LYS A 172 -7.30 -1.18 -19.18
N ILE A 173 -7.40 -2.44 -19.51
CA ILE A 173 -8.35 -3.37 -18.87
C ILE A 173 -7.61 -4.03 -17.72
N PHE A 174 -8.20 -3.99 -16.53
CA PHE A 174 -7.75 -4.74 -15.35
C PHE A 174 -8.91 -5.60 -14.85
N SER A 175 -8.65 -6.88 -14.61
CA SER A 175 -9.67 -7.83 -14.12
C SER A 175 -9.38 -8.19 -12.67
N VAL A 176 -10.24 -7.76 -11.76
CA VAL A 176 -10.07 -8.00 -10.33
C VAL A 176 -10.27 -9.49 -9.99
N LYS A 177 -9.30 -10.04 -9.28
CA LYS A 177 -9.34 -11.37 -8.66
C LYS A 177 -9.19 -11.21 -7.16
N LEU A 178 -10.30 -10.98 -6.46
CA LEU A 178 -10.28 -10.68 -5.02
C LEU A 178 -9.56 -11.76 -4.21
N ASP A 179 -8.52 -11.36 -3.50
CA ASP A 179 -7.89 -12.19 -2.46
C ASP A 179 -8.55 -11.90 -1.11
N GLN A 180 -9.58 -12.69 -0.79
CA GLN A 180 -10.32 -12.63 0.47
C GLN A 180 -9.44 -12.95 1.69
N SER A 181 -8.30 -13.62 1.50
CA SER A 181 -7.40 -13.96 2.61
C SER A 181 -6.71 -12.76 3.24
N LEU A 182 -6.70 -11.61 2.56
CA LEU A 182 -6.11 -10.35 3.02
C LEU A 182 -7.12 -9.41 3.70
N LEU A 183 -8.42 -9.70 3.56
CA LEU A 183 -9.53 -8.87 4.05
C LEU A 183 -10.17 -9.52 5.27
N ALA A 184 -10.45 -8.72 6.31
CA ALA A 184 -11.34 -9.08 7.40
C ALA A 184 -12.60 -8.22 7.33
N GLU A 185 -13.75 -8.84 7.42
CA GLU A 185 -15.04 -8.16 7.52
C GLU A 185 -15.48 -8.04 8.99
N VAL A 186 -16.43 -7.19 9.27
CA VAL A 186 -16.95 -6.99 10.63
C VAL A 186 -17.37 -8.28 11.31
N ARG A 187 -18.00 -9.20 10.57
CA ARG A 187 -18.39 -10.52 11.08
C ARG A 187 -17.20 -11.39 11.50
N ASP A 188 -16.04 -11.26 10.82
CA ASP A 188 -14.82 -11.96 11.22
C ASP A 188 -14.32 -11.47 12.58
N VAL A 189 -14.49 -10.18 12.84
CA VAL A 189 -14.12 -9.56 14.12
C VAL A 189 -15.10 -9.96 15.22
N GLU A 190 -16.42 -9.93 14.95
CA GLU A 190 -17.48 -10.35 15.89
C GLU A 190 -17.36 -11.82 16.30
N GLN A 191 -17.01 -12.69 15.36
CA GLN A 191 -16.88 -14.14 15.56
C GLN A 191 -15.46 -14.56 15.91
N ASN A 192 -14.58 -13.59 16.19
CA ASN A 192 -13.15 -13.88 16.38
C ASN A 192 -12.89 -14.71 17.63
N ALA A 193 -12.43 -15.94 17.41
CA ALA A 193 -12.00 -16.85 18.48
C ALA A 193 -10.47 -16.97 18.61
N ASN A 194 -9.71 -16.71 17.53
CA ASN A 194 -8.31 -17.16 17.45
C ASN A 194 -7.33 -16.11 16.91
N ALA A 195 -7.79 -15.03 16.26
CA ALA A 195 -6.88 -14.01 15.75
C ALA A 195 -6.59 -12.94 16.79
N THR A 196 -5.36 -12.47 16.82
CA THR A 196 -5.01 -11.27 17.60
C THR A 196 -5.54 -10.03 16.88
N LEU A 197 -6.40 -9.26 17.56
CA LEU A 197 -6.80 -7.94 17.08
C LEU A 197 -5.68 -6.94 17.39
N VAL A 198 -5.25 -6.17 16.41
CA VAL A 198 -4.22 -5.14 16.54
C VAL A 198 -4.81 -3.79 16.19
N ASP A 199 -4.85 -2.89 17.16
CA ASP A 199 -5.26 -1.51 16.99
C ASP A 199 -4.05 -0.65 16.61
N ALA A 200 -4.01 -0.20 15.37
CA ALA A 200 -2.91 0.57 14.79
C ALA A 200 -2.95 2.07 15.12
N ARG A 201 -3.86 2.50 16.00
CA ARG A 201 -4.05 3.91 16.35
C ARG A 201 -3.11 4.35 17.46
N PRO A 202 -2.83 5.66 17.58
CA PRO A 202 -2.18 6.23 18.76
C PRO A 202 -2.92 5.86 20.06
N ALA A 203 -2.17 5.76 21.17
CA ALA A 203 -2.70 5.39 22.47
C ALA A 203 -3.87 6.27 22.93
N SER A 204 -3.92 7.55 22.55
CA SER A 204 -5.03 8.44 22.87
C SER A 204 -6.39 7.96 22.34
N PHE A 205 -6.40 7.36 21.14
CA PHE A 205 -7.58 6.73 20.55
C PHE A 205 -7.91 5.40 21.22
N PHE A 206 -6.89 4.56 21.44
CA PHE A 206 -7.06 3.26 22.09
C PHE A 206 -7.64 3.40 23.50
N ASP A 207 -7.09 4.31 24.29
CA ASP A 207 -7.55 4.62 25.65
C ASP A 207 -8.93 5.30 25.70
N GLY A 208 -9.43 5.77 24.56
CA GLY A 208 -10.70 6.49 24.48
C GLY A 208 -10.62 7.95 24.87
N LYS A 209 -9.44 8.55 24.91
CA LYS A 209 -9.27 10.01 25.11
C LYS A 209 -9.71 10.78 23.89
N GLU A 210 -9.46 10.19 22.70
CA GLU A 210 -9.82 10.74 21.39
C GLU A 210 -10.65 9.75 20.58
N LYS A 211 -11.38 10.23 19.58
CA LYS A 211 -12.04 9.42 18.56
C LYS A 211 -12.04 10.13 17.21
N ALA A 212 -12.07 9.37 16.13
CA ALA A 212 -12.30 9.93 14.81
C ALA A 212 -13.69 10.57 14.72
N PRO A 213 -13.86 11.66 13.95
CA PRO A 213 -15.17 12.32 13.81
C PRO A 213 -16.29 11.38 13.38
N ALA A 214 -16.00 10.43 12.48
CA ALA A 214 -16.97 9.47 11.98
C ALA A 214 -17.29 8.33 12.96
N SER A 215 -16.40 8.02 13.91
CA SER A 215 -16.65 7.00 14.95
C SER A 215 -17.71 7.45 15.94
N LYS A 216 -18.59 6.55 16.35
CA LYS A 216 -19.70 6.86 17.28
C LYS A 216 -19.34 6.66 18.75
N ALA A 217 -18.27 5.89 19.05
CA ALA A 217 -17.83 5.64 20.42
C ALA A 217 -16.33 5.90 20.59
N TYR A 218 -15.91 6.11 21.84
CA TYR A 218 -14.51 6.27 22.27
C TYR A 218 -13.97 4.93 22.78
N GLY A 219 -12.72 4.62 22.47
CA GLY A 219 -12.05 3.40 22.91
C GLY A 219 -11.74 2.44 21.76
N HIS A 220 -11.61 1.15 22.07
CA HIS A 220 -11.12 0.11 21.18
C HIS A 220 -12.00 -1.15 21.20
N ILE A 221 -11.82 -2.04 20.23
CA ILE A 221 -12.49 -3.34 20.20
C ILE A 221 -11.96 -4.19 21.37
N PRO A 222 -12.81 -4.77 22.22
CA PRO A 222 -12.36 -5.52 23.40
C PRO A 222 -11.37 -6.64 23.05
N GLY A 223 -10.30 -6.76 23.85
CA GLY A 223 -9.25 -7.74 23.64
C GLY A 223 -8.19 -7.38 22.60
N ALA A 224 -8.28 -6.22 21.97
CA ALA A 224 -7.26 -5.75 21.03
C ALA A 224 -5.95 -5.36 21.75
N LEU A 225 -4.84 -5.58 21.07
CA LEU A 225 -3.53 -5.04 21.44
C LEU A 225 -3.32 -3.67 20.77
N SER A 226 -2.78 -2.72 21.51
CA SER A 226 -2.39 -1.42 20.97
C SER A 226 -0.99 -1.50 20.38
N VAL A 227 -0.87 -1.30 19.08
CA VAL A 227 0.40 -1.19 18.37
C VAL A 227 0.30 -0.03 17.39
N ASP A 228 0.71 1.14 17.83
CA ASP A 228 0.65 2.37 17.01
C ASP A 228 1.47 2.19 15.72
N SER A 229 0.83 2.35 14.57
CA SER A 229 1.46 2.24 13.25
C SER A 229 2.67 3.16 13.06
N ALA A 230 2.66 4.32 13.72
CA ALA A 230 3.78 5.25 13.69
C ALA A 230 5.05 4.68 14.34
N ALA A 231 4.94 3.66 15.21
CA ALA A 231 6.11 3.00 15.79
C ALA A 231 6.99 2.31 14.74
N PHE A 232 6.41 1.86 13.63
CA PHE A 232 7.13 1.22 12.52
C PHE A 232 7.85 2.22 11.60
N TYR A 233 7.56 3.50 11.75
CA TYR A 233 8.09 4.56 10.89
C TYR A 233 9.16 5.38 11.61
N ASP A 234 10.20 5.80 10.88
CA ASP A 234 11.22 6.70 11.38
C ASP A 234 10.94 8.13 10.87
N PRO A 235 10.51 9.06 11.74
CA PRO A 235 10.18 10.43 11.32
C PRO A 235 11.42 11.26 10.95
N VAL A 236 12.63 10.80 11.26
CA VAL A 236 13.87 11.52 10.89
C VAL A 236 14.22 11.24 9.44
N THR A 237 14.13 9.99 9.02
CA THR A 237 14.44 9.56 7.66
C THR A 237 13.23 9.57 6.72
N ASN A 238 12.01 9.70 7.27
CA ASN A 238 10.74 9.55 6.56
C ASN A 238 10.61 8.20 5.82
N ARG A 239 10.98 7.11 6.50
CA ARG A 239 10.96 5.74 5.99
C ARG A 239 10.48 4.76 7.03
N LEU A 240 10.14 3.55 6.59
CA LEU A 240 10.02 2.45 7.53
C LEU A 240 11.36 2.19 8.22
N ARG A 241 11.30 1.77 9.48
CA ARG A 241 12.49 1.36 10.22
C ARG A 241 13.15 0.14 9.58
N PRO A 242 14.45 -0.09 9.82
CA PRO A 242 15.14 -1.31 9.39
C PRO A 242 14.39 -2.57 9.86
N ARG A 243 14.48 -3.65 9.07
CA ARG A 243 13.76 -4.92 9.30
C ARG A 243 13.91 -5.46 10.72
N GLU A 244 15.10 -5.34 11.32
CA GLU A 244 15.37 -5.80 12.68
C GLU A 244 14.56 -5.02 13.72
N GLN A 245 14.42 -3.71 13.53
CA GLN A 245 13.61 -2.86 14.41
C GLN A 245 12.11 -3.13 14.21
N LEU A 246 11.66 -3.32 12.95
CA LEU A 246 10.30 -3.73 12.66
C LEU A 246 9.96 -5.04 13.36
N ALA A 247 10.85 -6.03 13.29
CA ALA A 247 10.69 -7.32 13.96
C ALA A 247 10.65 -7.19 15.48
N ALA A 248 11.48 -6.32 16.07
CA ALA A 248 11.50 -6.08 17.52
C ALA A 248 10.16 -5.50 18.00
N ILE A 249 9.59 -4.54 17.29
CA ILE A 249 8.26 -3.98 17.60
C ILE A 249 7.17 -5.05 17.43
N ALA A 250 7.21 -5.79 16.33
CA ALA A 250 6.22 -6.84 16.02
C ALA A 250 6.26 -8.03 16.99
N ASN A 251 7.33 -8.21 17.77
CA ASN A 251 7.42 -9.25 18.83
C ASN A 251 6.41 -9.04 19.97
N ALA A 252 5.85 -7.84 20.13
CA ALA A 252 4.75 -7.59 21.06
C ALA A 252 3.44 -8.26 20.61
N ILE A 253 3.30 -8.60 19.33
CA ILE A 253 2.13 -9.23 18.75
C ILE A 253 2.33 -10.75 18.77
N PRO A 254 1.47 -11.54 19.44
CA PRO A 254 1.55 -13.00 19.45
C PRO A 254 1.68 -13.60 18.05
N LYS A 255 2.36 -14.74 17.94
CA LYS A 255 2.40 -15.51 16.70
C LYS A 255 1.00 -16.09 16.41
N GLY A 256 0.64 -16.17 15.14
CA GLY A 256 -0.65 -16.68 14.69
C GLY A 256 -1.40 -15.69 13.82
N PRO A 257 -2.69 -15.93 13.56
CA PRO A 257 -3.53 -15.02 12.77
C PRO A 257 -3.65 -13.63 13.42
N VAL A 258 -3.67 -12.60 12.59
CA VAL A 258 -3.82 -11.19 13.02
C VAL A 258 -4.91 -10.52 12.20
N MET A 259 -5.73 -9.70 12.83
CA MET A 259 -6.59 -8.73 12.17
C MET A 259 -6.21 -7.33 12.65
N ALA A 260 -5.62 -6.53 11.75
CA ALA A 260 -5.25 -5.14 12.02
C ALA A 260 -6.42 -4.22 11.71
N TYR A 261 -6.68 -3.26 12.57
CA TYR A 261 -7.69 -2.22 12.38
C TYR A 261 -7.20 -0.86 12.91
N CYS A 262 -7.89 0.22 12.53
CA CYS A 262 -7.65 1.55 13.09
C CYS A 262 -8.97 2.34 13.20
N ASN A 263 -9.05 3.55 12.63
CA ASN A 263 -10.31 4.26 12.48
C ASN A 263 -11.05 3.89 11.19
N THR A 264 -10.31 3.74 10.07
CA THR A 264 -10.82 3.65 8.68
C THR A 264 -9.93 2.76 7.79
N GLY A 265 -9.15 1.83 8.36
CA GLY A 265 -8.22 0.96 7.63
C GLY A 265 -6.97 1.65 7.04
N HIS A 266 -6.76 2.94 7.32
CA HIS A 266 -5.64 3.71 6.79
C HIS A 266 -4.33 3.39 7.53
N TRP A 267 -4.25 3.65 8.84
CA TRP A 267 -3.06 3.33 9.65
C TRP A 267 -2.84 1.82 9.77
N ALA A 268 -3.92 1.05 9.89
CA ALA A 268 -3.85 -0.41 9.93
C ALA A 268 -3.22 -1.03 8.69
N ALA A 269 -3.25 -0.35 7.55
CA ALA A 269 -2.56 -0.80 6.36
C ALA A 269 -1.03 -0.80 6.52
N THR A 270 -0.47 0.12 7.34
CA THR A 270 0.96 0.09 7.70
C THR A 270 1.28 -1.15 8.51
N ASP A 271 0.47 -1.49 9.53
CA ASP A 271 0.68 -2.70 10.34
C ASP A 271 0.57 -3.95 9.49
N TRP A 272 -0.46 -4.01 8.63
CA TRP A 272 -0.61 -5.11 7.68
C TRP A 272 0.61 -5.24 6.76
N PHE A 273 1.07 -4.13 6.17
CA PHE A 273 2.23 -4.11 5.28
C PHE A 273 3.49 -4.58 5.99
N VAL A 274 3.74 -4.09 7.21
CA VAL A 274 4.91 -4.49 7.99
C VAL A 274 4.83 -5.97 8.38
N LEU A 275 3.72 -6.41 8.93
CA LEU A 275 3.59 -7.79 9.44
C LEU A 275 3.56 -8.81 8.29
N SER A 276 2.71 -8.58 7.29
CA SER A 276 2.51 -9.51 6.18
C SER A 276 3.64 -9.45 5.16
N VAL A 277 3.97 -8.24 4.68
CA VAL A 277 4.87 -8.08 3.54
C VAL A 277 6.32 -7.99 3.97
N MET A 278 6.66 -7.09 4.90
CA MET A 278 8.05 -6.88 5.31
C MET A 278 8.59 -8.00 6.18
N LEU A 279 7.77 -8.56 7.07
CA LEU A 279 8.18 -9.62 7.99
C LEU A 279 7.75 -11.01 7.54
N GLY A 280 6.86 -11.13 6.57
CA GLY A 280 6.41 -12.40 5.99
C GLY A 280 5.53 -13.22 6.94
N ARG A 281 4.80 -12.58 7.87
CA ARG A 281 3.86 -13.28 8.76
C ARG A 281 2.65 -13.77 7.96
N PRO A 282 2.30 -15.04 8.04
CA PRO A 282 1.10 -15.56 7.39
C PRO A 282 -0.18 -15.11 8.12
N ASN A 283 -1.31 -15.16 7.42
CA ASN A 283 -2.65 -14.94 8.00
C ASN A 283 -2.81 -13.57 8.68
N VAL A 284 -2.24 -12.52 8.10
CA VAL A 284 -2.48 -11.14 8.51
C VAL A 284 -3.55 -10.54 7.61
N ARG A 285 -4.69 -10.18 8.19
CA ARG A 285 -5.82 -9.54 7.48
C ARG A 285 -5.98 -8.10 7.94
N LEU A 286 -6.53 -7.27 7.07
CA LEU A 286 -6.89 -5.90 7.41
C LEU A 286 -8.42 -5.79 7.48
N TYR A 287 -8.93 -5.28 8.60
CA TYR A 287 -10.31 -4.89 8.79
C TYR A 287 -10.44 -3.41 8.42
N ASP A 288 -10.86 -3.13 7.20
CA ASP A 288 -10.84 -1.77 6.65
C ASP A 288 -11.97 -0.88 7.16
N GLY A 289 -13.15 -1.41 7.46
CA GLY A 289 -14.24 -0.68 8.11
C GLY A 289 -13.89 -0.16 9.51
N SER A 290 -13.02 -0.89 10.23
CA SER A 290 -12.37 -0.45 11.48
C SER A 290 -13.35 0.11 12.52
N MET A 291 -12.92 1.07 13.36
CA MET A 291 -13.76 1.67 14.41
C MET A 291 -14.97 2.44 13.86
N VAL A 292 -14.90 2.96 12.66
CA VAL A 292 -16.04 3.67 12.06
C VAL A 292 -17.19 2.70 11.79
N GLU A 293 -16.92 1.55 11.19
CA GLU A 293 -17.92 0.51 10.98
C GLU A 293 -18.29 -0.20 12.28
N TRP A 294 -17.30 -0.52 13.14
CA TRP A 294 -17.55 -1.18 14.41
C TRP A 294 -18.53 -0.41 15.29
N THR A 295 -18.30 0.90 15.43
CA THR A 295 -19.11 1.76 16.29
C THR A 295 -20.41 2.26 15.64
N ALA A 296 -20.66 1.96 14.37
CA ALA A 296 -21.93 2.28 13.73
C ALA A 296 -23.10 1.48 14.33
N ASP A 297 -22.84 0.26 14.81
CA ASP A 297 -23.79 -0.53 15.58
C ASP A 297 -23.57 -0.32 17.09
N PRO A 298 -24.53 0.27 17.82
CA PRO A 298 -24.39 0.53 19.25
C PRO A 298 -24.38 -0.73 20.12
N HIS A 299 -24.73 -1.89 19.56
CA HIS A 299 -24.71 -3.17 20.29
C HIS A 299 -23.31 -3.80 20.30
N ARG A 300 -22.38 -3.34 19.46
CA ARG A 300 -21.00 -3.82 19.48
C ARG A 300 -20.22 -3.25 20.65
N PRO A 301 -19.57 -4.10 21.45
CA PRO A 301 -18.90 -3.66 22.66
C PRO A 301 -17.65 -2.83 22.34
N VAL A 302 -17.38 -1.83 23.16
CA VAL A 302 -16.17 -1.01 23.09
C VAL A 302 -15.56 -0.95 24.49
N ALA A 303 -14.25 -1.23 24.58
CA ALA A 303 -13.47 -1.06 25.79
C ALA A 303 -12.77 0.32 25.79
N SER A 304 -12.60 0.90 26.98
CA SER A 304 -11.94 2.18 27.14
C SER A 304 -11.37 2.27 28.55
N SER A 305 -10.24 2.95 28.72
CA SER A 305 -9.70 3.31 30.04
C SER A 305 -10.43 4.50 30.69
N ARG A 306 -11.36 5.15 29.97
CA ARG A 306 -12.13 6.27 30.47
C ARG A 306 -13.07 5.86 31.62
N THR A 307 -13.14 6.72 32.60
CA THR A 307 -14.09 6.57 33.71
C THR A 307 -15.39 7.35 33.46
N ARG A 308 -16.46 6.99 34.16
CA ARG A 308 -17.72 7.79 34.15
C ARG A 308 -17.48 9.24 34.57
N LEU A 309 -16.46 9.47 35.40
CA LEU A 309 -16.08 10.80 35.84
C LEU A 309 -15.49 11.63 34.69
N ASP A 310 -14.69 11.01 33.83
CA ASP A 310 -14.13 11.67 32.63
C ASP A 310 -15.23 12.08 31.66
N ASP A 311 -16.25 11.23 31.49
CA ASP A 311 -17.41 11.56 30.66
C ASP A 311 -18.20 12.71 31.23
N LEU A 312 -18.43 12.74 32.56
CA LEU A 312 -19.14 13.83 33.26
C LEU A 312 -18.38 15.16 33.16
N LYS A 313 -17.06 15.16 33.39
CA LYS A 313 -16.20 16.34 33.23
C LYS A 313 -16.33 16.96 31.86
N ARG A 314 -16.31 16.13 30.81
CA ARG A 314 -16.45 16.60 29.44
C ARG A 314 -17.80 17.21 29.13
N VAL A 315 -18.89 16.58 29.62
CA VAL A 315 -20.26 17.13 29.49
C VAL A 315 -20.39 18.49 30.17
N LEU A 316 -19.68 18.68 31.29
CA LEU A 316 -19.66 19.93 32.05
C LEU A 316 -18.65 20.96 31.51
N GLY A 317 -17.93 20.66 30.40
CA GLY A 317 -16.90 21.56 29.85
C GLY A 317 -15.66 21.72 30.71
N MET A 318 -15.47 20.86 31.68
CA MET A 318 -14.31 20.85 32.58
C MET A 318 -13.22 20.01 31.90
N GLY A 319 -12.23 20.68 31.26
CA GLY A 319 -11.15 20.03 30.57
C GLY A 319 -10.44 18.96 31.43
N SER A 320 -9.93 17.93 30.76
CA SER A 320 -9.08 16.86 31.32
C SER A 320 -7.68 17.35 31.58
#